data_be180c92a08864f5634ea7c2ccc24b1c
#
_entry.id   be180c92a08864f5634ea7c2ccc24b1c
#
_cell.length_a   1.000
_cell.length_b   1.000
_cell.length_c   1.000
_cell.angle_alpha   90.00
_cell.angle_beta   90.00
_cell.angle_gamma   90.00
#
_symmetry.space_group_name_H-M   'P 1'
#
loop_
_entity.id
_entity.type
_entity.pdbx_description
1 polymer ?
#
loop_
_entity_poly.entity_id
_entity_poly.type
_entity_poly.pdbx_seq_one_letter_code
_entity_poly.pdbx_strand_id
1 'polypeptide(L)'
;MNQSKIAQAIERGQAVLGIELGSTRIKAVLIDEDCFPIAKGEHNWENRLEDGIWTYHLDDVWTGIQCAYAELVRDVEKTYGVTLRKLAGFGISAMMHGYLPLDKYGNQLAAFRTWRNTMTEQAAAELTELLHFNIPQRWSIAHLRQAMVAHEAHLPQLDKLATLAVYVHWKLTGKFVAGIGEASGMFPIDSEALDYNQMMIKKMDELVASDGYVWRMRDILPKVLSAGDDAGSLTEEGAQLLDPTGMLEAGIPAAPPEGDAGTGMVATNSVAVQTGNVSAGTSVFAMIVLDRTLSKVYPEIDMVTTPTGKPVAMVHCNNCTSDINAWAGMLAGFSEALGTQVSANTIYTTLFNAACSGDSDCDGVLNINYFSGEPITGFETGRPMLVRMPESKLSFENFARSLVFGAMTTLRVGMEILTVQEKVQVKTILGHGGFFKTKNAGQQLMAAALNTPISVMETAGEGGPWGMALLASYRVNKENGESLEDYLNRCVFASAESLTLSPEAKDVAGFDAYLKLFRQGLSVQRAAVETINA
;
A
#
# COMPACT_ATOMS: atom_id res chain seq x y z
N MET A 1 -27.01 -4.38 -13.62
CA MET A 1 -27.49 -3.34 -14.57
C MET A 1 -27.71 -3.92 -15.97
N ASN A 2 -28.59 -3.32 -16.79
CA ASN A 2 -28.82 -3.76 -18.18
C ASN A 2 -27.61 -3.32 -19.03
N GLN A 3 -26.95 -4.26 -19.75
CA GLN A 3 -25.80 -4.00 -20.63
C GLN A 3 -26.04 -2.83 -21.61
N SER A 4 -27.26 -2.66 -22.12
CA SER A 4 -27.63 -1.54 -22.99
C SER A 4 -27.53 -0.17 -22.28
N LYS A 5 -27.81 -0.08 -20.98
CA LYS A 5 -27.71 1.17 -20.22
C LYS A 5 -26.23 1.53 -20.00
N ILE A 6 -25.40 0.54 -19.70
CA ILE A 6 -23.94 0.74 -19.55
C ILE A 6 -23.32 1.16 -20.88
N ALA A 7 -23.67 0.50 -21.99
CA ALA A 7 -23.20 0.87 -23.33
C ALA A 7 -23.49 2.35 -23.64
N GLN A 8 -24.73 2.81 -23.39
CA GLN A 8 -25.10 4.22 -23.59
C GLN A 8 -24.33 5.18 -22.67
N ALA A 9 -24.05 4.79 -21.41
CA ALA A 9 -23.26 5.61 -20.50
C ALA A 9 -21.80 5.75 -21.00
N ILE A 10 -21.21 4.66 -21.51
CA ILE A 10 -19.86 4.70 -22.11
C ILE A 10 -19.84 5.63 -23.35
N GLU A 11 -20.80 5.49 -24.27
CA GLU A 11 -20.88 6.35 -25.47
C GLU A 11 -21.05 7.83 -25.12
N ARG A 12 -21.72 8.14 -24.01
CA ARG A 12 -21.88 9.52 -23.49
C ARG A 12 -20.65 10.04 -22.72
N GLY A 13 -19.64 9.20 -22.49
CA GLY A 13 -18.44 9.56 -21.72
C GLY A 13 -18.73 9.71 -20.22
N GLN A 14 -19.64 8.93 -19.65
CA GLN A 14 -19.99 8.98 -18.23
C GLN A 14 -19.16 8.01 -17.38
N ALA A 15 -18.40 7.11 -18.00
CA ALA A 15 -17.51 6.18 -17.30
C ALA A 15 -16.21 6.86 -16.81
N VAL A 16 -15.62 6.34 -15.74
CA VAL A 16 -14.40 6.86 -15.13
C VAL A 16 -13.30 5.79 -15.12
N LEU A 17 -12.07 6.19 -15.46
CA LEU A 17 -10.92 5.32 -15.60
C LEU A 17 -9.95 5.48 -14.43
N GLY A 18 -9.53 4.38 -13.81
CA GLY A 18 -8.39 4.30 -12.91
C GLY A 18 -7.30 3.42 -13.47
N ILE A 19 -6.07 3.90 -13.45
CA ILE A 19 -4.88 3.11 -13.85
C ILE A 19 -3.93 3.03 -12.65
N GLU A 20 -3.46 1.82 -12.33
CA GLU A 20 -2.47 1.57 -11.30
C GLU A 20 -1.24 0.87 -11.86
N LEU A 21 -0.07 1.43 -11.57
CA LEU A 21 1.23 0.81 -11.84
C LEU A 21 1.73 0.11 -10.57
N GLY A 22 1.25 -1.11 -10.34
CA GLY A 22 1.69 -1.95 -9.22
C GLY A 22 3.02 -2.64 -9.48
N SER A 23 3.63 -3.25 -8.47
CA SER A 23 4.98 -3.81 -8.55
C SER A 23 5.16 -4.98 -9.54
N THR A 24 4.09 -5.69 -9.88
CA THR A 24 4.13 -6.85 -10.78
C THR A 24 3.16 -6.74 -11.95
N ARG A 25 2.20 -5.82 -11.85
CA ARG A 25 1.17 -5.61 -12.88
C ARG A 25 0.78 -4.14 -12.97
N ILE A 26 0.57 -3.71 -14.20
CA ILE A 26 -0.16 -2.48 -14.51
C ILE A 26 -1.60 -2.87 -14.78
N LYS A 27 -2.55 -2.20 -14.15
CA LYS A 27 -3.96 -2.49 -14.25
C LYS A 27 -4.76 -1.24 -14.61
N ALA A 28 -5.77 -1.40 -15.44
CA ALA A 28 -6.76 -0.39 -15.76
C ALA A 28 -8.15 -0.90 -15.40
N VAL A 29 -8.95 -0.07 -14.76
CA VAL A 29 -10.34 -0.37 -14.39
C VAL A 29 -11.23 0.77 -14.84
N LEU A 30 -12.31 0.45 -15.52
CA LEU A 30 -13.38 1.37 -15.88
C LEU A 30 -14.57 1.15 -14.95
N ILE A 31 -15.11 2.23 -14.37
CA ILE A 31 -16.28 2.19 -13.51
C ILE A 31 -17.44 2.97 -14.13
N ASP A 32 -18.67 2.58 -13.78
CA ASP A 32 -19.89 3.27 -14.17
C ASP A 32 -20.30 4.37 -13.17
N GLU A 33 -21.47 4.97 -13.37
CA GLU A 33 -22.05 6.03 -12.52
C GLU A 33 -22.33 5.58 -11.08
N ASP A 34 -22.54 4.27 -10.88
CA ASP A 34 -22.75 3.65 -9.56
C ASP A 34 -21.42 3.14 -8.94
N CYS A 35 -20.27 3.52 -9.52
CA CYS A 35 -18.92 3.15 -9.10
C CYS A 35 -18.59 1.65 -9.20
N PHE A 36 -19.37 0.85 -9.94
CA PHE A 36 -19.07 -0.57 -10.16
C PHE A 36 -18.07 -0.75 -11.31
N PRO A 37 -17.10 -1.68 -11.17
CA PRO A 37 -16.23 -2.05 -12.27
C PRO A 37 -17.02 -2.66 -13.44
N ILE A 38 -16.86 -2.09 -14.63
CA ILE A 38 -17.56 -2.52 -15.86
C ILE A 38 -16.62 -3.07 -16.92
N ALA A 39 -15.36 -2.72 -16.90
CA ALA A 39 -14.32 -3.29 -17.76
C ALA A 39 -12.96 -3.20 -17.08
N LYS A 40 -12.03 -4.07 -17.50
CA LYS A 40 -10.67 -4.11 -16.98
C LYS A 40 -9.66 -4.54 -18.04
N GLY A 41 -8.41 -4.14 -17.79
CA GLY A 41 -7.25 -4.62 -18.54
C GLY A 41 -6.02 -4.66 -17.66
N GLU A 42 -5.09 -5.53 -17.97
CA GLU A 42 -3.87 -5.69 -17.21
C GLU A 42 -2.65 -5.99 -18.09
N HIS A 43 -1.48 -5.69 -17.57
CA HIS A 43 -0.20 -6.02 -18.18
C HIS A 43 0.78 -6.44 -17.10
N ASN A 44 1.41 -7.60 -17.26
CA ASN A 44 2.46 -8.06 -16.36
C ASN A 44 3.78 -7.40 -16.72
N TRP A 45 4.53 -6.93 -15.72
CA TRP A 45 5.87 -6.38 -15.88
C TRP A 45 6.75 -6.75 -14.70
N GLU A 46 8.05 -6.49 -14.79
CA GLU A 46 9.02 -6.92 -13.80
C GLU A 46 9.88 -5.78 -13.30
N ASN A 47 10.14 -5.77 -11.99
CA ASN A 47 11.16 -4.95 -11.36
C ASN A 47 12.53 -5.58 -11.62
N ARG A 48 13.46 -4.83 -12.20
CA ARG A 48 14.79 -5.30 -12.59
C ARG A 48 15.83 -4.86 -11.57
N LEU A 49 16.79 -5.72 -11.31
CA LEU A 49 17.99 -5.36 -10.53
C LEU A 49 19.14 -5.12 -11.51
N GLU A 50 19.51 -3.86 -11.71
CA GLU A 50 20.55 -3.42 -12.62
C GLU A 50 21.57 -2.58 -11.85
N ASP A 51 22.85 -2.92 -11.93
CA ASP A 51 23.95 -2.26 -11.20
C ASP A 51 23.67 -2.05 -9.70
N GLY A 52 22.99 -3.00 -9.09
CA GLY A 52 22.58 -2.94 -7.67
C GLY A 52 21.37 -2.06 -7.38
N ILE A 53 20.68 -1.56 -8.40
CA ILE A 53 19.49 -0.71 -8.29
C ILE A 53 18.25 -1.47 -8.77
N TRP A 54 17.22 -1.56 -7.91
CA TRP A 54 15.90 -2.02 -8.33
C TRP A 54 15.19 -0.92 -9.10
N THR A 55 14.88 -1.18 -10.37
CA THR A 55 14.37 -0.19 -11.32
C THR A 55 13.29 -0.74 -12.23
N TYR A 56 12.55 0.17 -12.89
CA TYR A 56 11.74 -0.06 -14.09
C TYR A 56 12.19 0.93 -15.16
N HIS A 57 12.24 0.48 -16.41
CA HIS A 57 12.52 1.38 -17.52
C HIS A 57 11.26 2.16 -17.93
N LEU A 58 11.40 3.44 -18.23
CA LEU A 58 10.27 4.29 -18.61
C LEU A 58 9.57 3.85 -19.92
N ASP A 59 10.29 3.19 -20.82
CA ASP A 59 9.69 2.58 -22.02
C ASP A 59 8.76 1.42 -21.68
N ASP A 60 9.12 0.60 -20.67
CA ASP A 60 8.26 -0.48 -20.16
C ASP A 60 7.02 0.08 -19.47
N VAL A 61 7.14 1.24 -18.80
CA VAL A 61 6.00 1.95 -18.20
C VAL A 61 4.96 2.28 -19.26
N TRP A 62 5.38 2.91 -20.37
CA TRP A 62 4.43 3.28 -21.43
C TRP A 62 3.89 2.09 -22.18
N THR A 63 4.73 1.11 -22.50
CA THR A 63 4.28 -0.15 -23.11
C THR A 63 3.23 -0.83 -22.24
N GLY A 64 3.46 -0.90 -20.95
CA GLY A 64 2.55 -1.56 -20.02
C GLY A 64 1.22 -0.82 -19.84
N ILE A 65 1.24 0.52 -19.74
CA ILE A 65 0.03 1.35 -19.67
C ILE A 65 -0.81 1.17 -20.94
N GLN A 66 -0.17 1.27 -22.12
CA GLN A 66 -0.84 1.11 -23.41
C GLN A 66 -1.45 -0.29 -23.57
N CYS A 67 -0.72 -1.34 -23.16
CA CYS A 67 -1.24 -2.71 -23.19
C CYS A 67 -2.45 -2.89 -22.26
N ALA A 68 -2.38 -2.41 -21.02
CA ALA A 68 -3.48 -2.50 -20.06
C ALA A 68 -4.71 -1.70 -20.54
N TYR A 69 -4.50 -0.49 -21.07
CA TYR A 69 -5.58 0.32 -21.64
C TYR A 69 -6.21 -0.35 -22.87
N ALA A 70 -5.41 -0.87 -23.81
CA ALA A 70 -5.90 -1.55 -24.99
C ALA A 70 -6.67 -2.85 -24.65
N GLU A 71 -6.28 -3.56 -23.60
CA GLU A 71 -7.03 -4.72 -23.11
C GLU A 71 -8.39 -4.29 -22.54
N LEU A 72 -8.43 -3.22 -21.73
CA LEU A 72 -9.67 -2.64 -21.21
C LEU A 72 -10.61 -2.21 -22.36
N VAL A 73 -10.09 -1.52 -23.40
CA VAL A 73 -10.90 -1.15 -24.58
C VAL A 73 -11.49 -2.37 -25.28
N ARG A 74 -10.71 -3.44 -25.46
CA ARG A 74 -11.21 -4.71 -26.02
C ARG A 74 -12.27 -5.36 -25.14
N ASP A 75 -12.15 -5.28 -23.82
CA ASP A 75 -13.17 -5.79 -22.89
C ASP A 75 -14.47 -4.99 -23.01
N VAL A 76 -14.40 -3.66 -23.15
CA VAL A 76 -15.55 -2.78 -23.44
C VAL A 76 -16.23 -3.17 -24.77
N GLU A 77 -15.47 -3.28 -25.84
CA GLU A 77 -16.01 -3.65 -27.16
C GLU A 77 -16.67 -5.02 -27.15
N LYS A 78 -16.01 -6.00 -26.54
CA LYS A 78 -16.51 -7.39 -26.42
C LYS A 78 -17.78 -7.48 -25.58
N THR A 79 -17.84 -6.74 -24.45
CA THR A 79 -18.94 -6.86 -23.48
C THR A 79 -20.14 -6.00 -23.86
N TYR A 80 -19.90 -4.79 -24.39
CA TYR A 80 -20.93 -3.78 -24.62
C TYR A 80 -21.14 -3.42 -26.10
N GLY A 81 -20.24 -3.82 -27.00
CA GLY A 81 -20.33 -3.54 -28.44
C GLY A 81 -20.14 -2.07 -28.82
N VAL A 82 -19.48 -1.29 -27.96
CA VAL A 82 -19.24 0.16 -28.13
C VAL A 82 -17.75 0.48 -28.08
N THR A 83 -17.35 1.57 -28.74
CA THR A 83 -15.96 2.05 -28.71
C THR A 83 -15.79 3.11 -27.62
N LEU A 84 -14.78 2.96 -26.77
CA LEU A 84 -14.44 3.91 -25.72
C LEU A 84 -13.70 5.12 -26.33
N ARG A 85 -14.35 6.28 -26.38
CA ARG A 85 -13.79 7.53 -26.90
C ARG A 85 -13.71 8.64 -25.86
N LYS A 86 -14.61 8.62 -24.89
CA LYS A 86 -14.81 9.67 -23.90
C LYS A 86 -14.88 9.08 -22.52
N LEU A 87 -14.43 9.84 -21.55
CA LEU A 87 -14.50 9.52 -20.13
C LEU A 87 -14.98 10.75 -19.35
N ALA A 88 -15.69 10.55 -18.25
CA ALA A 88 -16.04 11.62 -17.31
C ALA A 88 -14.80 12.12 -16.56
N GLY A 89 -13.86 11.24 -16.28
CA GLY A 89 -12.62 11.51 -15.59
C GLY A 89 -11.66 10.34 -15.61
N PHE A 90 -10.40 10.61 -15.26
CA PHE A 90 -9.40 9.55 -15.09
C PHE A 90 -8.44 9.87 -13.94
N GLY A 91 -7.72 8.85 -13.47
CA GLY A 91 -6.69 9.00 -12.47
C GLY A 91 -5.58 7.97 -12.62
N ILE A 92 -4.39 8.36 -12.14
CA ILE A 92 -3.18 7.54 -12.16
C ILE A 92 -2.75 7.25 -10.74
N SER A 93 -2.54 5.98 -10.43
CA SER A 93 -1.91 5.50 -9.22
C SER A 93 -0.66 4.69 -9.55
N ALA A 94 0.30 4.67 -8.65
CA ALA A 94 1.48 3.81 -8.77
C ALA A 94 1.94 3.32 -7.40
N MET A 95 2.87 2.36 -7.41
CA MET A 95 3.61 2.02 -6.21
C MET A 95 4.17 3.29 -5.58
N MET A 96 3.88 3.48 -4.31
CA MET A 96 4.27 4.68 -3.58
C MET A 96 5.80 4.79 -3.45
N HIS A 97 6.30 6.01 -3.22
CA HIS A 97 7.71 6.33 -3.08
C HIS A 97 8.48 6.28 -4.41
N GLY A 98 9.82 6.32 -4.31
CA GLY A 98 10.72 6.25 -5.44
C GLY A 98 11.43 7.56 -5.75
N TYR A 99 12.47 7.46 -6.56
CA TYR A 99 13.35 8.55 -6.93
C TYR A 99 13.52 8.58 -8.44
N LEU A 100 12.86 9.50 -9.11
CA LEU A 100 12.93 9.73 -10.54
C LEU A 100 13.38 11.20 -10.79
N PRO A 101 14.70 11.46 -10.86
CA PRO A 101 15.23 12.78 -11.11
C PRO A 101 15.14 13.13 -12.61
N LEU A 102 14.64 14.31 -12.91
CA LEU A 102 14.44 14.80 -14.27
C LEU A 102 15.11 16.15 -14.47
N ASP A 103 15.59 16.40 -15.70
CA ASP A 103 16.07 17.70 -16.13
C ASP A 103 14.92 18.65 -16.52
N LYS A 104 15.24 19.89 -16.87
CA LYS A 104 14.27 20.91 -17.30
C LYS A 104 13.49 20.54 -18.58
N TYR A 105 13.98 19.60 -19.37
CA TYR A 105 13.33 19.09 -20.57
C TYR A 105 12.49 17.85 -20.30
N GLY A 106 12.57 17.31 -19.07
CA GLY A 106 11.88 16.10 -18.65
C GLY A 106 12.58 14.81 -19.05
N ASN A 107 13.88 14.88 -19.33
CA ASN A 107 14.71 13.70 -19.53
C ASN A 107 15.10 13.11 -18.18
N GLN A 108 15.11 11.79 -18.10
CA GLN A 108 15.57 11.04 -16.93
C GLN A 108 17.09 11.22 -16.75
N LEU A 109 17.51 11.64 -15.55
CA LEU A 109 18.91 11.92 -15.21
C LEU A 109 19.66 10.76 -14.58
N ALA A 110 18.96 9.86 -13.92
CA ALA A 110 19.49 8.63 -13.31
C ALA A 110 18.43 7.53 -13.35
N ALA A 111 18.83 6.27 -13.16
CA ALA A 111 17.89 5.14 -13.08
C ALA A 111 16.80 5.40 -12.03
N PHE A 112 15.54 5.06 -12.37
CA PHE A 112 14.44 5.14 -11.41
C PHE A 112 14.69 4.19 -10.23
N ARG A 113 14.81 4.72 -9.02
CA ARG A 113 14.99 3.93 -7.79
C ARG A 113 13.64 3.66 -7.16
N THR A 114 13.25 2.39 -7.11
CA THR A 114 11.97 1.98 -6.55
C THR A 114 12.02 1.89 -5.02
N TRP A 115 10.87 1.66 -4.39
CA TRP A 115 10.73 1.45 -2.95
C TRP A 115 11.57 0.27 -2.38
N ARG A 116 12.03 -0.65 -3.25
CA ARG A 116 12.86 -1.81 -2.87
C ARG A 116 14.31 -1.48 -2.57
N ASN A 117 14.76 -0.28 -2.94
CA ASN A 117 16.14 0.12 -2.72
C ASN A 117 16.36 0.55 -1.28
N THR A 118 17.34 -0.05 -0.61
CA THR A 118 17.69 0.18 0.80
C THR A 118 19.08 0.80 0.99
N MET A 119 19.66 1.39 -0.07
CA MET A 119 21.00 1.98 -0.06
C MET A 119 21.09 3.32 0.69
N THR A 120 20.00 3.78 1.29
CA THR A 120 19.86 5.14 1.84
C THR A 120 19.86 5.19 3.37
N GLU A 121 20.32 4.16 4.05
CA GLU A 121 20.23 4.01 5.50
C GLU A 121 20.83 5.21 6.25
N GLN A 122 22.07 5.59 5.90
CA GLN A 122 22.76 6.73 6.53
C GLN A 122 22.04 8.05 6.24
N ALA A 123 21.61 8.27 4.99
CA ALA A 123 20.89 9.46 4.58
C ALA A 123 19.52 9.58 5.27
N ALA A 124 18.80 8.47 5.40
CA ALA A 124 17.53 8.41 6.11
C ALA A 124 17.67 8.73 7.60
N ALA A 125 18.70 8.18 8.26
CA ALA A 125 18.99 8.47 9.66
C ALA A 125 19.36 9.95 9.88
N GLU A 126 20.22 10.52 9.04
CA GLU A 126 20.59 11.94 9.07
C GLU A 126 19.36 12.84 8.91
N LEU A 127 18.50 12.55 7.94
CA LEU A 127 17.28 13.33 7.72
C LEU A 127 16.27 13.18 8.87
N THR A 128 16.15 11.98 9.45
CA THR A 128 15.30 11.74 10.61
C THR A 128 15.72 12.62 11.80
N GLU A 129 17.02 12.70 12.07
CA GLU A 129 17.57 13.57 13.12
C GLU A 129 17.35 15.05 12.78
N LEU A 130 17.71 15.49 11.56
CA LEU A 130 17.59 16.88 11.12
C LEU A 130 16.16 17.39 11.18
N LEU A 131 15.22 16.59 10.67
CA LEU A 131 13.82 16.99 10.50
C LEU A 131 12.97 16.70 11.75
N HIS A 132 13.45 15.88 12.69
CA HIS A 132 12.66 15.34 13.81
C HIS A 132 11.37 14.65 13.32
N PHE A 133 11.50 13.87 12.27
CA PHE A 133 10.43 13.11 11.61
C PHE A 133 11.01 11.81 11.08
N ASN A 134 10.32 10.67 11.24
CA ASN A 134 10.82 9.41 10.71
C ASN A 134 10.86 9.45 9.18
N ILE A 135 12.06 9.33 8.60
CA ILE A 135 12.28 9.29 7.16
C ILE A 135 12.69 7.87 6.76
N PRO A 136 11.78 7.07 6.23
CA PRO A 136 12.10 5.72 5.76
C PRO A 136 13.09 5.73 4.60
N GLN A 137 13.92 4.69 4.50
CA GLN A 137 14.94 4.57 3.46
C GLN A 137 14.39 4.64 2.03
N ARG A 138 13.14 4.22 1.82
CA ARG A 138 12.46 4.18 0.51
C ARG A 138 11.91 5.52 0.04
N TRP A 139 11.89 6.57 0.88
CA TRP A 139 11.34 7.87 0.54
C TRP A 139 12.19 8.63 -0.47
N SER A 140 11.54 9.46 -1.31
CA SER A 140 12.20 10.24 -2.36
C SER A 140 13.33 11.11 -1.82
N ILE A 141 13.13 11.78 -0.67
CA ILE A 141 14.16 12.63 -0.07
C ILE A 141 15.33 11.86 0.53
N ALA A 142 15.13 10.62 1.00
CA ALA A 142 16.23 9.77 1.45
C ALA A 142 17.16 9.43 0.28
N HIS A 143 16.61 9.09 -0.88
CA HIS A 143 17.38 8.88 -2.10
C HIS A 143 18.04 10.16 -2.62
N LEU A 144 17.36 11.30 -2.54
CA LEU A 144 17.95 12.59 -2.89
C LEU A 144 19.15 12.90 -2.00
N ARG A 145 19.01 12.75 -0.68
CA ARG A 145 20.11 12.95 0.28
C ARG A 145 21.27 11.99 0.03
N GLN A 146 20.97 10.73 -0.24
CA GLN A 146 21.99 9.73 -0.58
C GLN A 146 22.76 10.12 -1.85
N ALA A 147 22.08 10.62 -2.87
CA ALA A 147 22.71 11.12 -4.09
C ALA A 147 23.59 12.34 -3.81
N MET A 148 23.16 13.25 -2.91
CA MET A 148 23.97 14.40 -2.48
C MET A 148 25.24 13.96 -1.75
N VAL A 149 25.15 13.02 -0.80
CA VAL A 149 26.29 12.46 -0.07
C VAL A 149 27.28 11.77 -1.03
N ALA A 150 26.76 11.05 -2.01
CA ALA A 150 27.56 10.37 -3.05
C ALA A 150 28.07 11.31 -4.15
N HIS A 151 27.73 12.61 -4.12
CA HIS A 151 28.07 13.59 -5.16
C HIS A 151 27.73 13.12 -6.57
N GLU A 152 26.55 12.54 -6.77
CA GLU A 152 26.13 11.98 -8.05
C GLU A 152 26.06 13.08 -9.13
N ALA A 153 26.60 12.79 -10.31
CA ALA A 153 26.86 13.76 -11.38
C ALA A 153 25.58 14.43 -11.95
N HIS A 154 24.42 13.84 -11.74
CA HIS A 154 23.14 14.38 -12.26
C HIS A 154 22.56 15.55 -11.43
N LEU A 155 22.94 15.68 -10.15
CA LEU A 155 22.34 16.65 -9.23
C LEU A 155 22.40 18.13 -9.70
N PRO A 156 23.47 18.62 -10.36
CA PRO A 156 23.49 19.98 -10.89
C PRO A 156 22.45 20.25 -11.99
N GLN A 157 21.92 19.20 -12.63
CA GLN A 157 20.93 19.30 -13.71
C GLN A 157 19.50 19.02 -13.22
N LEU A 158 19.33 18.71 -11.92
CA LEU A 158 18.03 18.36 -11.33
C LEU A 158 17.08 19.57 -11.41
N ASP A 159 15.93 19.40 -12.07
CA ASP A 159 14.86 20.36 -12.20
C ASP A 159 13.54 19.87 -11.57
N LYS A 160 13.30 18.55 -11.66
CA LYS A 160 12.11 17.90 -11.08
C LYS A 160 12.48 16.60 -10.40
N LEU A 161 11.92 16.41 -9.23
CA LEU A 161 11.95 15.12 -8.52
C LEU A 161 10.55 14.52 -8.56
N ALA A 162 10.38 13.41 -9.26
CA ALA A 162 9.11 12.74 -9.44
C ALA A 162 9.09 11.36 -8.77
N THR A 163 7.89 10.89 -8.46
CA THR A 163 7.55 9.47 -8.34
C THR A 163 6.98 8.98 -9.66
N LEU A 164 6.68 7.70 -9.73
CA LEU A 164 6.14 7.12 -10.97
C LEU A 164 4.74 7.66 -11.29
N ALA A 165 3.86 7.79 -10.29
CA ALA A 165 2.51 8.35 -10.47
C ALA A 165 2.56 9.81 -10.96
N VAL A 166 3.42 10.62 -10.34
CA VAL A 166 3.64 12.03 -10.73
C VAL A 166 4.16 12.14 -12.14
N TYR A 167 5.14 11.31 -12.53
CA TYR A 167 5.71 11.30 -13.87
C TYR A 167 4.68 10.97 -14.94
N VAL A 168 3.92 9.89 -14.76
CA VAL A 168 2.89 9.46 -15.73
C VAL A 168 1.80 10.52 -15.85
N HIS A 169 1.30 11.02 -14.72
CA HIS A 169 0.30 12.10 -14.70
C HIS A 169 0.79 13.36 -15.44
N TRP A 170 2.02 13.80 -15.15
CA TRP A 170 2.61 14.96 -15.80
C TRP A 170 2.71 14.80 -17.32
N LYS A 171 3.12 13.62 -17.80
CA LYS A 171 3.20 13.34 -19.24
C LYS A 171 1.82 13.33 -19.91
N LEU A 172 0.76 12.92 -19.20
CA LEU A 172 -0.60 12.88 -19.74
C LEU A 172 -1.31 14.25 -19.72
N THR A 173 -0.99 15.09 -18.72
CA THR A 173 -1.75 16.33 -18.45
C THR A 173 -0.92 17.62 -18.62
N GLY A 174 0.39 17.51 -18.68
CA GLY A 174 1.30 18.67 -18.62
C GLY A 174 1.40 19.31 -17.23
N LYS A 175 0.72 18.80 -16.19
CA LYS A 175 0.71 19.34 -14.83
C LYS A 175 1.63 18.52 -13.92
N PHE A 176 2.65 19.20 -13.36
CA PHE A 176 3.57 18.58 -12.40
C PHE A 176 3.03 18.72 -10.98
N VAL A 177 2.17 17.78 -10.60
CA VAL A 177 1.42 17.77 -9.33
C VAL A 177 1.46 16.38 -8.70
N ALA A 178 1.26 16.29 -7.39
CA ALA A 178 1.08 15.04 -6.64
C ALA A 178 -0.19 15.14 -5.79
N GLY A 179 -0.94 14.07 -5.66
CA GLY A 179 -1.90 13.93 -4.60
C GLY A 179 -1.21 13.96 -3.24
N ILE A 180 -1.88 14.49 -2.22
CA ILE A 180 -1.26 14.70 -0.90
C ILE A 180 -0.82 13.38 -0.25
N GLY A 181 -1.54 12.25 -0.53
CA GLY A 181 -1.15 10.92 -0.08
C GLY A 181 0.18 10.50 -0.70
N GLU A 182 0.34 10.64 -2.02
CA GLU A 182 1.60 10.35 -2.73
C GLU A 182 2.72 11.28 -2.28
N ALA A 183 2.45 12.60 -2.19
CA ALA A 183 3.42 13.61 -1.74
C ALA A 183 3.96 13.31 -0.35
N SER A 184 3.14 12.73 0.54
CA SER A 184 3.54 12.35 1.91
C SER A 184 4.63 11.27 1.96
N GLY A 185 4.80 10.49 0.89
CA GLY A 185 5.91 9.53 0.72
C GLY A 185 7.14 10.12 0.04
N MET A 186 7.06 11.36 -0.42
CA MET A 186 8.19 12.11 -0.98
C MET A 186 8.87 12.98 0.07
N PHE A 187 8.07 13.72 0.83
CA PHE A 187 8.50 14.68 1.84
C PHE A 187 7.41 14.83 2.92
N PRO A 188 7.77 15.15 4.19
CA PRO A 188 6.79 15.33 5.26
C PRO A 188 5.74 16.39 4.95
N ILE A 189 4.47 16.03 5.20
CA ILE A 189 3.30 16.89 5.00
C ILE A 189 2.92 17.60 6.31
N ASP A 190 2.48 18.82 6.20
CA ASP A 190 1.70 19.54 7.20
C ASP A 190 0.22 19.33 6.91
N SER A 191 -0.46 18.53 7.73
CA SER A 191 -1.87 18.17 7.54
C SER A 191 -2.84 19.33 7.74
N GLU A 192 -2.44 20.41 8.42
CA GLU A 192 -3.27 21.61 8.59
C GLU A 192 -3.13 22.52 7.36
N ALA A 193 -1.90 22.68 6.86
CA ALA A 193 -1.62 23.48 5.66
C ALA A 193 -1.98 22.75 4.35
N LEU A 194 -2.17 21.42 4.40
CA LEU A 194 -2.37 20.53 3.25
C LEU A 194 -1.26 20.68 2.19
N ASP A 195 -0.03 20.85 2.65
CA ASP A 195 1.16 21.04 1.81
C ASP A 195 2.39 20.48 2.53
N TYR A 196 3.53 20.46 1.87
CA TYR A 196 4.81 20.11 2.51
C TYR A 196 5.10 20.99 3.73
N ASN A 197 5.66 20.38 4.78
CA ASN A 197 6.01 21.11 5.98
C ASN A 197 7.10 22.17 5.72
N GLN A 198 6.73 23.45 5.80
CA GLN A 198 7.59 24.56 5.38
C GLN A 198 8.84 24.73 6.28
N MET A 199 8.75 24.37 7.57
CA MET A 199 9.95 24.41 8.44
C MET A 199 10.96 23.34 8.04
N MET A 200 10.48 22.16 7.66
CA MET A 200 11.34 21.08 7.20
C MET A 200 11.89 21.37 5.79
N ILE A 201 11.09 21.95 4.88
CA ILE A 201 11.57 22.47 3.59
C ILE A 201 12.75 23.44 3.80
N LYS A 202 12.62 24.41 4.72
CA LYS A 202 13.69 25.36 5.01
C LYS A 202 14.96 24.68 5.49
N LYS A 203 14.87 23.73 6.43
CA LYS A 203 16.03 22.96 6.91
C LYS A 203 16.71 22.18 5.78
N MET A 204 15.91 21.57 4.91
CA MET A 204 16.44 20.85 3.75
C MET A 204 17.09 21.78 2.74
N ASP A 205 16.51 22.97 2.48
CA ASP A 205 17.12 23.99 1.61
C ASP A 205 18.46 24.52 2.18
N GLU A 206 18.57 24.65 3.49
CA GLU A 206 19.84 25.01 4.15
C GLU A 206 20.90 23.91 3.94
N LEU A 207 20.52 22.64 4.04
CA LEU A 207 21.39 21.49 3.77
C LEU A 207 21.82 21.46 2.28
N VAL A 208 20.89 21.63 1.36
CA VAL A 208 21.13 21.68 -0.09
C VAL A 208 22.13 22.80 -0.42
N ALA A 209 21.94 23.99 0.13
CA ALA A 209 22.84 25.13 -0.06
C ALA A 209 24.24 24.90 0.52
N SER A 210 24.34 24.24 1.69
CA SER A 210 25.63 23.90 2.30
C SER A 210 26.46 22.91 1.48
N ASP A 211 25.78 22.02 0.75
CA ASP A 211 26.42 21.08 -0.18
C ASP A 211 26.72 21.70 -1.56
N GLY A 212 26.38 23.00 -1.77
CA GLY A 212 26.73 23.78 -2.97
C GLY A 212 25.76 23.67 -4.11
N TYR A 213 24.57 23.12 -3.92
CA TYR A 213 23.51 23.07 -4.95
C TYR A 213 22.69 24.37 -4.96
N VAL A 214 22.18 24.75 -6.15
CA VAL A 214 21.44 26.01 -6.36
C VAL A 214 19.92 25.85 -6.41
N TRP A 215 19.44 24.63 -6.65
CA TRP A 215 18.00 24.31 -6.63
C TRP A 215 17.46 24.25 -5.21
N ARG A 216 16.18 24.49 -5.06
CA ARG A 216 15.48 24.41 -3.77
C ARG A 216 14.41 23.32 -3.81
N MET A 217 14.05 22.81 -2.64
CA MET A 217 13.06 21.74 -2.55
C MET A 217 11.74 22.09 -3.22
N ARG A 218 11.25 23.32 -3.04
CA ARG A 218 9.97 23.76 -3.66
C ARG A 218 10.04 23.88 -5.18
N ASP A 219 11.21 24.06 -5.76
CA ASP A 219 11.39 24.15 -7.20
C ASP A 219 11.36 22.77 -7.86
N ILE A 220 11.87 21.75 -7.17
CA ILE A 220 11.99 20.38 -7.69
C ILE A 220 10.83 19.45 -7.31
N LEU A 221 10.14 19.70 -6.19
CA LEU A 221 9.00 18.88 -5.75
C LEU A 221 7.72 19.26 -6.51
N PRO A 222 6.82 18.29 -6.79
CA PRO A 222 5.52 18.58 -7.39
C PRO A 222 4.64 19.42 -6.46
N LYS A 223 3.71 20.18 -7.04
CA LYS A 223 2.69 20.88 -6.26
C LYS A 223 1.75 19.86 -5.62
N VAL A 224 1.47 20.01 -4.33
CA VAL A 224 0.54 19.14 -3.59
C VAL A 224 -0.90 19.53 -3.90
N LEU A 225 -1.76 18.52 -4.09
CA LEU A 225 -3.20 18.65 -4.29
C LEU A 225 -3.94 17.64 -3.40
N SER A 226 -5.08 18.03 -2.85
CA SER A 226 -5.97 17.13 -2.14
C SER A 226 -6.91 16.39 -3.10
N ALA A 227 -7.44 15.25 -2.67
CA ALA A 227 -8.47 14.54 -3.43
C ALA A 227 -9.62 15.48 -3.79
N GLY A 228 -10.05 15.42 -5.05
CA GLY A 228 -11.11 16.27 -5.57
C GLY A 228 -10.65 17.65 -6.09
N ASP A 229 -9.37 18.01 -5.95
CA ASP A 229 -8.80 19.22 -6.57
C ASP A 229 -8.61 19.04 -8.07
N ASP A 230 -8.40 20.16 -8.77
CA ASP A 230 -8.14 20.18 -10.20
C ASP A 230 -6.68 19.86 -10.51
N ALA A 231 -6.44 18.69 -11.06
CA ALA A 231 -5.11 18.24 -11.49
C ALA A 231 -4.87 18.40 -13.01
N GLY A 232 -5.72 19.15 -13.69
CA GLY A 232 -5.67 19.37 -15.14
C GLY A 232 -6.54 18.39 -15.91
N SER A 233 -6.27 18.29 -17.22
CA SER A 233 -7.01 17.41 -18.13
C SER A 233 -6.04 16.72 -19.08
N LEU A 234 -6.47 15.60 -19.63
CA LEU A 234 -5.75 14.86 -20.65
C LEU A 234 -5.47 15.76 -21.87
N THR A 235 -4.22 15.94 -22.24
CA THR A 235 -3.83 16.72 -23.42
C THR A 235 -3.99 15.90 -24.69
N GLU A 236 -3.88 16.52 -25.88
CA GLU A 236 -3.87 15.79 -27.16
C GLU A 236 -2.70 14.82 -27.24
N GLU A 237 -1.51 15.26 -26.82
CA GLU A 237 -0.30 14.43 -26.74
C GLU A 237 -0.47 13.31 -25.70
N GLY A 238 -1.09 13.63 -24.55
CA GLY A 238 -1.39 12.65 -23.51
C GLY A 238 -2.39 11.59 -23.96
N ALA A 239 -3.42 11.99 -24.71
CA ALA A 239 -4.39 11.06 -25.27
C ALA A 239 -3.73 10.12 -26.28
N GLN A 240 -2.89 10.65 -27.18
CA GLN A 240 -2.13 9.84 -28.14
C GLN A 240 -1.10 8.92 -27.46
N LEU A 241 -0.52 9.37 -26.33
CA LEU A 241 0.43 8.58 -25.55
C LEU A 241 -0.27 7.42 -24.80
N LEU A 242 -1.48 7.65 -24.29
CA LEU A 242 -2.27 6.62 -23.60
C LEU A 242 -2.90 5.65 -24.61
N ASP A 243 -3.48 6.18 -25.68
CA ASP A 243 -4.15 5.44 -26.74
C ASP A 243 -3.50 5.70 -28.11
N PRO A 244 -2.50 4.91 -28.52
CA PRO A 244 -1.85 5.07 -29.83
C PRO A 244 -2.78 4.91 -31.03
N THR A 245 -3.99 4.34 -30.85
CA THR A 245 -5.00 4.24 -31.92
C THR A 245 -5.62 5.59 -32.27
N GLY A 246 -5.49 6.59 -31.37
CA GLY A 246 -6.06 7.93 -31.54
C GLY A 246 -7.58 7.99 -31.40
N MET A 247 -8.20 6.99 -30.79
CA MET A 247 -9.64 6.96 -30.57
C MET A 247 -10.08 7.71 -29.31
N LEU A 248 -9.21 7.79 -28.30
CA LEU A 248 -9.49 8.51 -27.06
C LEU A 248 -9.40 10.02 -27.25
N GLU A 249 -10.46 10.74 -26.91
CA GLU A 249 -10.51 12.21 -27.02
C GLU A 249 -9.75 12.90 -25.86
N ALA A 250 -9.11 14.01 -26.15
CA ALA A 250 -8.49 14.88 -25.14
C ALA A 250 -9.53 15.66 -24.32
N GLY A 251 -9.05 16.38 -23.28
CA GLY A 251 -9.89 17.25 -22.45
C GLY A 251 -10.56 16.53 -21.25
N ILE A 252 -10.31 15.24 -21.06
CA ILE A 252 -10.85 14.47 -19.94
C ILE A 252 -10.23 14.95 -18.63
N PRO A 253 -11.04 15.35 -17.61
CA PRO A 253 -10.53 15.79 -16.31
C PRO A 253 -9.71 14.72 -15.59
N ALA A 254 -8.57 15.12 -15.00
CA ALA A 254 -7.69 14.26 -14.23
C ALA A 254 -7.87 14.49 -12.72
N ALA A 255 -7.88 13.41 -11.93
CA ALA A 255 -7.70 13.49 -10.48
C ALA A 255 -6.22 13.64 -10.12
N PRO A 256 -5.88 14.19 -8.93
CA PRO A 256 -4.52 14.18 -8.42
C PRO A 256 -3.95 12.76 -8.41
N PRO A 257 -2.71 12.54 -8.93
CA PRO A 257 -2.11 11.20 -8.94
C PRO A 257 -1.77 10.75 -7.52
N GLU A 258 -2.08 9.51 -7.19
CA GLU A 258 -1.93 8.97 -5.84
C GLU A 258 -1.03 7.73 -5.78
N GLY A 259 -0.53 7.43 -4.57
CA GLY A 259 0.14 6.19 -4.26
C GLY A 259 -0.84 5.03 -4.03
N ASP A 260 -0.37 3.80 -4.23
CA ASP A 260 -1.12 2.57 -4.02
C ASP A 260 -1.65 2.43 -2.57
N ALA A 261 -0.93 2.98 -1.59
CA ALA A 261 -1.40 3.02 -0.20
C ALA A 261 -2.67 3.86 -0.04
N GLY A 262 -2.70 5.08 -0.60
CA GLY A 262 -3.85 5.98 -0.55
C GLY A 262 -5.05 5.42 -1.31
N THR A 263 -4.85 4.91 -2.51
CA THR A 263 -5.93 4.28 -3.29
C THR A 263 -6.45 2.99 -2.65
N GLY A 264 -5.58 2.22 -1.99
CA GLY A 264 -5.98 1.07 -1.18
C GLY A 264 -6.88 1.45 0.00
N MET A 265 -6.60 2.58 0.67
CA MET A 265 -7.48 3.10 1.73
C MET A 265 -8.85 3.52 1.19
N VAL A 266 -8.91 4.12 0.01
CA VAL A 266 -10.17 4.48 -0.66
C VAL A 266 -10.97 3.23 -1.03
N ALA A 267 -10.32 2.24 -1.66
CA ALA A 267 -10.94 0.98 -2.05
C ALA A 267 -11.48 0.16 -0.88
N THR A 268 -10.98 0.40 0.32
CA THR A 268 -11.41 -0.27 1.56
C THR A 268 -12.25 0.60 2.48
N ASN A 269 -12.68 1.80 2.04
CA ASN A 269 -13.42 2.77 2.88
C ASN A 269 -12.75 3.05 4.24
N SER A 270 -11.42 3.13 4.27
CA SER A 270 -10.64 3.31 5.50
C SER A 270 -9.94 4.68 5.56
N VAL A 271 -10.62 5.73 5.07
CA VAL A 271 -10.11 7.12 5.03
C VAL A 271 -10.59 7.99 6.18
N ALA A 272 -11.57 7.52 6.94
CA ALA A 272 -12.12 8.25 8.10
C ALA A 272 -11.20 8.14 9.33
N VAL A 273 -11.17 9.20 10.16
CA VAL A 273 -10.42 9.20 11.42
C VAL A 273 -10.84 8.06 12.34
N GLN A 274 -9.89 7.43 13.02
CA GLN A 274 -10.06 6.25 13.89
C GLN A 274 -10.48 4.97 13.14
N THR A 275 -10.36 4.95 11.82
CA THR A 275 -10.44 3.72 11.02
C THR A 275 -9.09 3.41 10.40
N GLY A 276 -8.98 2.25 9.79
CA GLY A 276 -7.79 1.87 9.06
C GLY A 276 -8.02 0.64 8.21
N ASN A 277 -6.97 0.22 7.52
CA ASN A 277 -6.95 -1.07 6.84
C ASN A 277 -5.75 -1.91 7.28
N VAL A 278 -5.85 -3.20 7.08
CA VAL A 278 -4.76 -4.15 7.21
C VAL A 278 -4.67 -5.00 5.95
N SER A 279 -3.50 -4.94 5.32
CA SER A 279 -3.16 -5.81 4.19
C SER A 279 -2.28 -6.95 4.69
N ALA A 280 -2.77 -8.19 4.61
CA ALA A 280 -2.07 -9.35 5.12
C ALA A 280 -1.82 -10.38 4.00
N GLY A 281 -0.56 -10.46 3.60
CA GLY A 281 -0.01 -11.36 2.61
C GLY A 281 1.34 -11.92 3.07
N THR A 282 2.36 -11.96 2.21
CA THR A 282 3.74 -12.35 2.57
C THR A 282 4.27 -11.48 3.71
N SER A 283 4.07 -10.17 3.61
CA SER A 283 4.22 -9.18 4.67
C SER A 283 2.84 -8.74 5.18
N VAL A 284 2.82 -7.98 6.28
CA VAL A 284 1.59 -7.36 6.79
C VAL A 284 1.85 -5.90 7.12
N PHE A 285 0.91 -5.04 6.75
CA PHE A 285 0.91 -3.66 7.22
C PHE A 285 -0.49 -3.21 7.61
N ALA A 286 -0.55 -2.35 8.62
CA ALA A 286 -1.76 -1.66 9.02
C ALA A 286 -1.57 -0.16 8.83
N MET A 287 -2.58 0.51 8.28
CA MET A 287 -2.63 1.96 8.11
C MET A 287 -3.79 2.50 8.94
N ILE A 288 -3.49 3.33 9.91
CA ILE A 288 -4.49 3.88 10.85
C ILE A 288 -4.59 5.39 10.66
N VAL A 289 -5.78 5.88 10.36
CA VAL A 289 -6.06 7.32 10.22
C VAL A 289 -6.16 7.96 11.60
N LEU A 290 -5.27 8.90 11.87
CA LEU A 290 -5.16 9.59 13.13
C LEU A 290 -5.99 10.88 13.16
N ASP A 291 -6.37 11.29 14.36
CA ASP A 291 -6.99 12.60 14.64
C ASP A 291 -5.93 13.70 14.92
N ARG A 292 -4.69 13.31 15.16
CA ARG A 292 -3.54 14.18 15.43
C ARG A 292 -2.23 13.51 15.04
N THR A 293 -1.17 14.27 14.91
CA THR A 293 0.19 13.74 14.75
C THR A 293 0.67 13.01 16.02
N LEU A 294 1.63 12.11 15.89
CA LEU A 294 2.25 11.41 17.02
C LEU A 294 3.03 12.37 17.90
N SER A 295 3.12 12.08 19.20
CA SER A 295 3.76 12.94 20.20
C SER A 295 5.28 13.02 20.06
N LYS A 296 5.91 12.02 19.42
CA LYS A 296 7.35 11.93 19.16
C LYS A 296 7.62 11.10 17.91
N VAL A 297 8.88 11.08 17.50
CA VAL A 297 9.35 10.21 16.39
C VAL A 297 9.44 8.77 16.87
N TYR A 298 8.87 7.87 16.10
CA TYR A 298 8.97 6.42 16.26
C TYR A 298 9.59 5.85 14.98
N PRO A 299 10.80 5.27 15.03
CA PRO A 299 11.41 4.66 13.84
C PRO A 299 10.62 3.49 13.27
N GLU A 300 9.76 2.87 14.07
CA GLU A 300 8.91 1.73 13.71
C GLU A 300 7.62 2.15 12.99
N ILE A 301 7.30 3.45 12.97
CA ILE A 301 6.05 3.98 12.40
C ILE A 301 6.36 4.92 11.26
N ASP A 302 5.85 4.60 10.07
CA ASP A 302 5.90 5.52 8.96
C ASP A 302 4.66 6.43 8.96
N MET A 303 4.90 7.73 8.87
CA MET A 303 3.85 8.72 8.84
C MET A 303 3.59 9.17 7.40
N VAL A 304 2.41 8.85 6.89
CA VAL A 304 1.91 9.30 5.58
C VAL A 304 0.57 10.01 5.75
N THR A 305 -0.16 10.28 4.68
CA THR A 305 -1.49 10.88 4.76
C THR A 305 -2.53 10.12 3.94
N THR A 306 -3.80 10.32 4.27
CA THR A 306 -4.91 9.98 3.36
C THR A 306 -4.86 10.88 2.11
N PRO A 307 -5.58 10.54 1.02
CA PRO A 307 -5.74 11.43 -0.14
C PRO A 307 -6.38 12.79 0.17
N THR A 308 -6.90 12.99 1.38
CA THR A 308 -7.43 14.27 1.89
C THR A 308 -6.51 14.96 2.90
N GLY A 309 -5.32 14.43 3.15
CA GLY A 309 -4.29 15.03 4.00
C GLY A 309 -4.39 14.71 5.49
N LYS A 310 -5.30 13.83 5.92
CA LYS A 310 -5.34 13.37 7.33
C LYS A 310 -4.11 12.52 7.63
N PRO A 311 -3.46 12.67 8.80
CA PRO A 311 -2.29 11.88 9.15
C PRO A 311 -2.64 10.40 9.27
N VAL A 312 -1.76 9.55 8.75
CA VAL A 312 -1.88 8.10 8.79
C VAL A 312 -0.60 7.51 9.37
N ALA A 313 -0.75 6.69 10.41
CA ALA A 313 0.35 5.89 10.93
C ALA A 313 0.35 4.52 10.25
N MET A 314 1.46 4.16 9.61
CA MET A 314 1.65 2.85 9.00
C MET A 314 2.60 2.01 9.84
N VAL A 315 2.12 0.85 10.30
CA VAL A 315 2.89 -0.22 10.92
C VAL A 315 3.17 -1.25 9.85
N HIS A 316 4.42 -1.44 9.46
CA HIS A 316 4.84 -2.40 8.45
C HIS A 316 5.71 -3.50 9.05
N CYS A 317 5.34 -4.76 8.81
CA CYS A 317 6.08 -5.96 9.24
C CYS A 317 6.44 -6.80 8.02
N ASN A 318 7.69 -7.21 7.94
CA ASN A 318 8.20 -7.98 6.81
C ASN A 318 7.68 -9.42 6.78
N ASN A 319 7.32 -9.97 7.94
CA ASN A 319 6.97 -11.38 8.10
C ASN A 319 5.48 -11.54 8.47
N CYS A 320 4.73 -12.27 7.62
CA CYS A 320 3.34 -12.64 7.91
C CYS A 320 3.06 -14.07 7.45
N THR A 321 2.57 -14.29 6.22
CA THR A 321 2.12 -15.63 5.79
C THR A 321 3.23 -16.52 5.24
N SER A 322 4.47 -16.07 5.11
CA SER A 322 5.57 -16.86 4.54
C SER A 322 5.78 -18.18 5.27
N ASP A 323 5.73 -18.17 6.62
CA ASP A 323 5.88 -19.38 7.43
C ASP A 323 4.64 -20.28 7.33
N ILE A 324 3.44 -19.70 7.30
CA ILE A 324 2.20 -20.46 7.04
C ILE A 324 2.30 -21.17 5.68
N ASN A 325 2.84 -20.52 4.65
CA ASN A 325 3.02 -21.10 3.33
C ASN A 325 4.03 -22.26 3.34
N ALA A 326 5.14 -22.12 4.07
CA ALA A 326 6.13 -23.19 4.22
C ALA A 326 5.52 -24.44 4.89
N TRP A 327 4.78 -24.25 5.98
CA TRP A 327 4.09 -25.34 6.67
C TRP A 327 2.97 -25.94 5.82
N ALA A 328 2.20 -25.13 5.10
CA ALA A 328 1.19 -25.62 4.17
C ALA A 328 1.82 -26.49 3.06
N GLY A 329 2.99 -26.09 2.54
CA GLY A 329 3.75 -26.89 1.58
C GLY A 329 4.22 -28.23 2.17
N MET A 330 4.71 -28.22 3.42
CA MET A 330 5.09 -29.45 4.13
C MET A 330 3.90 -30.40 4.33
N LEU A 331 2.73 -29.86 4.73
CA LEU A 331 1.50 -30.65 4.89
C LEU A 331 0.99 -31.20 3.55
N ALA A 332 1.13 -30.43 2.45
CA ALA A 332 0.83 -30.92 1.10
C ALA A 332 1.72 -32.12 0.73
N GLY A 333 3.04 -32.00 0.93
CA GLY A 333 3.98 -33.10 0.70
C GLY A 333 3.71 -34.33 1.58
N PHE A 334 3.33 -34.12 2.84
CA PHE A 334 2.92 -35.23 3.72
C PHE A 334 1.66 -35.95 3.19
N SER A 335 0.64 -35.18 2.75
CA SER A 335 -0.58 -35.75 2.16
C SER A 335 -0.28 -36.56 0.89
N GLU A 336 0.59 -36.03 0.02
CA GLU A 336 1.03 -36.71 -1.19
C GLU A 336 1.78 -38.02 -0.88
N ALA A 337 2.65 -38.02 0.14
CA ALA A 337 3.37 -39.21 0.59
C ALA A 337 2.41 -40.30 1.13
N LEU A 338 1.22 -39.93 1.61
CA LEU A 338 0.14 -40.82 1.98
C LEU A 338 -0.74 -41.27 0.79
N GLY A 339 -0.41 -40.84 -0.44
CA GLY A 339 -1.16 -41.15 -1.65
C GLY A 339 -2.45 -40.31 -1.87
N THR A 340 -2.58 -39.19 -1.15
CA THR A 340 -3.75 -38.31 -1.25
C THR A 340 -3.32 -36.92 -1.76
N GLN A 341 -3.86 -36.51 -2.91
CA GLN A 341 -3.68 -35.13 -3.39
C GLN A 341 -4.74 -34.20 -2.78
N VAL A 342 -4.28 -33.15 -2.11
CA VAL A 342 -5.14 -32.13 -1.50
C VAL A 342 -4.83 -30.77 -2.13
N SER A 343 -5.89 -30.02 -2.49
CA SER A 343 -5.70 -28.68 -3.07
C SER A 343 -5.10 -27.72 -2.03
N ALA A 344 -4.31 -26.75 -2.47
CA ALA A 344 -3.76 -25.71 -1.61
C ALA A 344 -4.87 -24.99 -0.83
N ASN A 345 -6.00 -24.67 -1.48
CA ASN A 345 -7.13 -24.02 -0.83
C ASN A 345 -7.70 -24.86 0.32
N THR A 346 -7.79 -26.20 0.16
CA THR A 346 -8.24 -27.10 1.22
C THR A 346 -7.27 -27.09 2.40
N ILE A 347 -5.96 -27.09 2.14
CA ILE A 347 -4.93 -27.05 3.20
C ILE A 347 -5.05 -25.74 3.99
N TYR A 348 -5.10 -24.58 3.33
CA TYR A 348 -5.24 -23.29 4.02
C TYR A 348 -6.56 -23.21 4.80
N THR A 349 -7.68 -23.60 4.20
CA THR A 349 -8.98 -23.60 4.88
C THR A 349 -8.96 -24.49 6.12
N THR A 350 -8.33 -25.67 6.04
CA THR A 350 -8.20 -26.59 7.18
C THR A 350 -7.32 -26.00 8.28
N LEU A 351 -6.16 -25.40 7.93
CA LEU A 351 -5.28 -24.75 8.89
C LEU A 351 -5.98 -23.61 9.63
N PHE A 352 -6.63 -22.69 8.90
CA PHE A 352 -7.30 -21.55 9.53
C PHE A 352 -8.50 -21.97 10.40
N ASN A 353 -9.29 -22.94 9.95
CA ASN A 353 -10.40 -23.47 10.77
C ASN A 353 -9.90 -24.21 12.01
N ALA A 354 -8.83 -25.00 11.89
CA ALA A 354 -8.20 -25.64 13.04
C ALA A 354 -7.67 -24.60 14.05
N ALA A 355 -7.04 -23.53 13.54
CA ALA A 355 -6.57 -22.42 14.38
C ALA A 355 -7.68 -21.79 15.23
N CYS A 356 -8.90 -21.67 14.70
CA CYS A 356 -10.04 -21.18 15.47
C CYS A 356 -10.47 -22.13 16.62
N SER A 357 -10.16 -23.41 16.50
CA SER A 357 -10.53 -24.45 17.47
C SER A 357 -9.43 -24.73 18.52
N GLY A 358 -8.25 -24.16 18.38
CA GLY A 358 -7.14 -24.31 19.33
C GLY A 358 -7.40 -23.63 20.67
N ASP A 359 -6.62 -24.04 21.69
CA ASP A 359 -6.61 -23.37 22.98
C ASP A 359 -6.23 -21.89 22.81
N SER A 360 -6.86 -20.98 23.54
CA SER A 360 -6.80 -19.53 23.25
C SER A 360 -5.39 -18.94 23.28
N ASP A 361 -4.46 -19.53 24.02
CA ASP A 361 -3.04 -19.17 24.14
C ASP A 361 -2.09 -20.15 23.46
N CYS A 362 -2.61 -21.07 22.64
CA CYS A 362 -1.89 -22.17 22.00
C CYS A 362 -1.26 -23.18 22.96
N ASP A 363 -1.63 -23.18 24.25
CA ASP A 363 -1.10 -24.05 25.32
C ASP A 363 0.45 -24.11 25.30
N GLY A 364 1.10 -22.97 25.19
CA GLY A 364 2.57 -22.85 25.20
C GLY A 364 3.29 -23.28 23.92
N VAL A 365 2.58 -23.54 22.82
CA VAL A 365 3.18 -23.70 21.49
C VAL A 365 3.46 -22.34 20.89
N LEU A 366 4.74 -21.98 20.70
CA LEU A 366 5.19 -20.70 20.18
C LEU A 366 5.75 -20.85 18.77
N ASN A 367 5.26 -20.06 17.85
CA ASN A 367 5.83 -19.87 16.53
C ASN A 367 6.47 -18.46 16.41
N ILE A 368 7.70 -18.39 15.91
CA ILE A 368 8.38 -17.17 15.50
C ILE A 368 8.63 -17.27 14.00
N ASN A 369 7.89 -16.50 13.22
CA ASN A 369 7.78 -16.63 11.78
C ASN A 369 8.83 -15.82 10.98
N TYR A 370 10.00 -15.52 11.55
CA TYR A 370 10.98 -14.61 10.94
C TYR A 370 11.77 -15.26 9.80
N PHE A 371 11.26 -15.16 8.58
CA PHE A 371 11.96 -15.51 7.35
C PHE A 371 12.96 -14.44 6.90
N SER A 372 12.72 -13.19 7.28
CA SER A 372 13.57 -12.04 7.00
C SER A 372 13.78 -11.20 8.25
N GLY A 373 14.56 -10.14 8.13
CA GLY A 373 14.65 -9.13 9.18
C GLY A 373 13.29 -8.54 9.53
N GLU A 374 13.19 -8.03 10.76
CA GLU A 374 11.95 -7.45 11.29
C GLU A 374 12.25 -6.17 12.07
N PRO A 375 12.15 -4.99 11.44
CA PRO A 375 12.51 -3.71 12.03
C PRO A 375 11.74 -3.39 13.32
N ILE A 376 10.46 -3.77 13.40
CA ILE A 376 9.60 -3.54 14.59
C ILE A 376 10.21 -4.14 15.87
N THR A 377 10.98 -5.23 15.74
CA THR A 377 11.63 -5.91 16.88
C THR A 377 13.15 -5.88 16.81
N GLY A 378 13.72 -5.09 15.89
CA GLY A 378 15.17 -4.84 15.79
C GLY A 378 15.99 -6.04 15.30
N PHE A 379 15.48 -6.77 14.30
CA PHE A 379 16.20 -7.88 13.65
C PHE A 379 16.52 -7.54 12.20
N GLU A 380 17.76 -7.69 11.78
CA GLU A 380 18.21 -7.55 10.39
C GLU A 380 17.98 -8.83 9.57
N THR A 381 18.06 -9.99 10.22
CA THR A 381 17.79 -11.31 9.63
C THR A 381 16.94 -12.15 10.58
N GLY A 382 16.33 -13.23 10.08
CA GLY A 382 15.48 -14.09 10.89
C GLY A 382 15.86 -15.56 10.83
N ARG A 383 15.30 -16.35 11.76
CA ARG A 383 15.29 -17.81 11.78
C ARG A 383 13.90 -18.27 12.18
N PRO A 384 13.09 -18.81 11.26
CA PRO A 384 11.78 -19.35 11.61
C PRO A 384 11.93 -20.48 12.65
N MET A 385 11.15 -20.42 13.72
CA MET A 385 11.26 -21.38 14.83
C MET A 385 9.90 -21.76 15.37
N LEU A 386 9.75 -23.07 15.72
CA LEU A 386 8.66 -23.58 16.52
C LEU A 386 9.23 -24.05 17.87
N VAL A 387 8.78 -23.44 18.95
CA VAL A 387 9.22 -23.75 20.32
C VAL A 387 8.02 -24.20 21.14
N ARG A 388 8.20 -25.18 22.01
CA ARG A 388 7.15 -25.64 22.93
C ARG A 388 7.74 -26.09 24.26
N MET A 389 6.93 -26.01 25.31
CA MET A 389 7.28 -26.56 26.60
C MET A 389 7.03 -28.09 26.63
N PRO A 390 7.71 -28.87 27.50
CA PRO A 390 7.49 -30.31 27.58
C PRO A 390 6.02 -30.70 27.86
N GLU A 391 5.32 -29.88 28.63
CA GLU A 391 3.91 -30.07 29.04
C GLU A 391 2.90 -29.51 28.04
N SER A 392 3.34 -28.77 27.01
CA SER A 392 2.45 -28.20 26.00
C SER A 392 1.67 -29.27 25.25
N LYS A 393 0.37 -29.03 25.07
CA LYS A 393 -0.49 -29.90 24.27
C LYS A 393 -0.23 -29.62 22.78
N LEU A 394 0.66 -30.39 22.18
CA LEU A 394 0.93 -30.31 20.74
C LEU A 394 -0.18 -31.01 19.95
N SER A 395 -1.29 -30.34 19.75
CA SER A 395 -2.36 -30.75 18.84
C SER A 395 -2.25 -30.01 17.50
N PHE A 396 -2.96 -30.49 16.48
CA PHE A 396 -2.99 -29.80 15.17
C PHE A 396 -3.63 -28.42 15.28
N GLU A 397 -4.65 -28.27 16.14
CA GLU A 397 -5.35 -27.00 16.38
C GLU A 397 -4.43 -25.97 17.05
N ASN A 398 -3.68 -26.38 18.10
CA ASN A 398 -2.73 -25.49 18.79
C ASN A 398 -1.55 -25.13 17.90
N PHE A 399 -1.05 -26.08 17.12
CA PHE A 399 -0.03 -25.84 16.11
C PHE A 399 -0.52 -24.82 15.06
N ALA A 400 -1.68 -25.05 14.45
CA ALA A 400 -2.26 -24.16 13.45
C ALA A 400 -2.52 -22.75 14.01
N ARG A 401 -3.06 -22.67 15.25
CA ARG A 401 -3.28 -21.36 15.91
C ARG A 401 -1.96 -20.63 16.17
N SER A 402 -0.91 -21.34 16.59
CA SER A 402 0.41 -20.73 16.81
C SER A 402 1.03 -20.17 15.54
N LEU A 403 0.83 -20.82 14.39
CA LEU A 403 1.28 -20.30 13.08
C LEU A 403 0.55 -18.99 12.73
N VAL A 404 -0.78 -18.97 12.89
CA VAL A 404 -1.59 -17.79 12.58
C VAL A 404 -1.29 -16.66 13.56
N PHE A 405 -1.12 -16.94 14.85
CA PHE A 405 -0.74 -15.96 15.86
C PHE A 405 0.67 -15.41 15.61
N GLY A 406 1.63 -16.26 15.28
CA GLY A 406 2.99 -15.85 14.90
C GLY A 406 2.99 -14.82 13.75
N ALA A 407 2.11 -15.01 12.76
CA ALA A 407 1.98 -14.09 11.62
C ALA A 407 1.47 -12.70 12.00
N MET A 408 0.81 -12.53 13.16
CA MET A 408 0.21 -11.27 13.61
C MET A 408 0.95 -10.61 14.76
N THR A 409 1.87 -11.32 15.40
CA THR A 409 2.47 -10.89 16.66
C THR A 409 3.27 -9.60 16.51
N THR A 410 4.06 -9.49 15.46
CA THR A 410 4.88 -8.29 15.21
C THR A 410 4.00 -7.09 14.87
N LEU A 411 2.92 -7.31 14.10
CA LEU A 411 1.93 -6.25 13.85
C LEU A 411 1.32 -5.74 15.17
N ARG A 412 0.96 -6.64 16.09
CA ARG A 412 0.46 -6.24 17.41
C ARG A 412 1.50 -5.41 18.19
N VAL A 413 2.78 -5.79 18.15
CA VAL A 413 3.86 -5.02 18.81
C VAL A 413 3.93 -3.61 18.25
N GLY A 414 3.88 -3.44 16.95
CA GLY A 414 3.87 -2.12 16.32
C GLY A 414 2.59 -1.32 16.63
N MET A 415 1.42 -1.98 16.60
CA MET A 415 0.14 -1.35 16.93
C MET A 415 0.05 -0.88 18.40
N GLU A 416 0.77 -1.49 19.33
CA GLU A 416 0.83 -1.01 20.72
C GLU A 416 1.51 0.35 20.86
N ILE A 417 2.39 0.74 19.93
CA ILE A 417 2.91 2.11 19.87
C ILE A 417 1.73 3.08 19.73
N LEU A 418 0.81 2.79 18.83
CA LEU A 418 -0.35 3.65 18.59
C LEU A 418 -1.38 3.55 19.73
N THR A 419 -1.79 2.34 20.08
CA THR A 419 -2.95 2.15 20.98
C THR A 419 -2.61 2.31 22.47
N VAL A 420 -1.39 1.94 22.88
CA VAL A 420 -0.96 2.01 24.29
C VAL A 420 -0.13 3.25 24.58
N GLN A 421 0.93 3.53 23.79
CA GLN A 421 1.81 4.67 24.05
C GLN A 421 1.15 6.00 23.63
N GLU A 422 0.64 6.07 22.41
CA GLU A 422 -0.02 7.26 21.86
C GLU A 422 -1.52 7.36 22.21
N LYS A 423 -2.12 6.30 22.74
CA LYS A 423 -3.55 6.23 23.12
C LYS A 423 -4.49 6.53 21.96
N VAL A 424 -4.09 6.17 20.74
CA VAL A 424 -4.92 6.28 19.55
C VAL A 424 -6.14 5.37 19.69
N GLN A 425 -7.32 5.92 19.43
CA GLN A 425 -8.56 5.14 19.37
C GLN A 425 -8.73 4.57 17.97
N VAL A 426 -8.94 3.25 17.85
CA VAL A 426 -9.23 2.58 16.59
C VAL A 426 -10.60 1.92 16.69
N LYS A 427 -11.55 2.38 15.89
CA LYS A 427 -12.94 1.88 15.92
C LYS A 427 -13.12 0.59 15.14
N THR A 428 -12.49 0.53 13.96
CA THR A 428 -12.54 -0.64 13.07
C THR A 428 -11.36 -0.62 12.10
N ILE A 429 -10.95 -1.81 11.68
CA ILE A 429 -9.92 -2.00 10.66
C ILE A 429 -10.51 -2.88 9.55
N LEU A 430 -10.32 -2.49 8.29
CA LEU A 430 -10.69 -3.31 7.15
C LEU A 430 -9.56 -4.24 6.76
N GLY A 431 -9.85 -5.55 6.79
CA GLY A 431 -8.92 -6.61 6.42
C GLY A 431 -9.02 -6.96 4.95
N HIS A 432 -7.88 -7.07 4.27
CA HIS A 432 -7.79 -7.62 2.92
C HIS A 432 -6.50 -8.42 2.70
N GLY A 433 -6.43 -9.15 1.59
CA GLY A 433 -5.30 -10.02 1.27
C GLY A 433 -5.55 -11.50 1.52
N GLY A 434 -4.53 -12.31 1.25
CA GLY A 434 -4.64 -13.79 1.28
C GLY A 434 -5.04 -14.37 2.63
N PHE A 435 -4.65 -13.71 3.72
CA PHE A 435 -4.95 -14.09 5.10
C PHE A 435 -6.48 -14.16 5.40
N PHE A 436 -7.28 -13.34 4.72
CA PHE A 436 -8.73 -13.26 4.93
C PHE A 436 -9.56 -14.15 4.00
N LYS A 437 -8.93 -14.95 3.13
CA LYS A 437 -9.65 -15.81 2.18
C LYS A 437 -10.48 -16.91 2.84
N THR A 438 -10.05 -17.44 3.99
CA THR A 438 -10.85 -18.38 4.77
C THR A 438 -11.91 -17.62 5.54
N LYS A 439 -13.18 -17.80 5.16
CA LYS A 439 -14.32 -17.06 5.71
C LYS A 439 -14.29 -17.08 7.24
N ASN A 440 -14.40 -15.90 7.84
CA ASN A 440 -14.42 -15.62 9.29
C ASN A 440 -13.12 -15.94 10.06
N ALA A 441 -12.37 -16.97 9.69
CA ALA A 441 -11.27 -17.49 10.53
C ALA A 441 -10.12 -16.46 10.69
N GLY A 442 -9.52 -16.01 9.58
CA GLY A 442 -8.46 -14.99 9.65
C GLY A 442 -8.96 -13.69 10.29
N GLN A 443 -10.20 -13.31 10.01
CA GLN A 443 -10.85 -12.11 10.55
C GLN A 443 -11.01 -12.18 12.07
N GLN A 444 -11.52 -13.28 12.62
CA GLN A 444 -11.72 -13.46 14.05
C GLN A 444 -10.38 -13.47 14.81
N LEU A 445 -9.38 -14.19 14.28
CA LEU A 445 -8.05 -14.28 14.91
C LEU A 445 -7.32 -12.93 14.85
N MET A 446 -7.45 -12.16 13.75
CA MET A 446 -6.91 -10.81 13.67
C MET A 446 -7.61 -9.84 14.62
N ALA A 447 -8.95 -9.95 14.76
CA ALA A 447 -9.68 -9.14 15.72
C ALA A 447 -9.20 -9.38 17.16
N ALA A 448 -8.96 -10.64 17.53
CA ALA A 448 -8.38 -10.99 18.82
C ALA A 448 -6.96 -10.44 18.99
N ALA A 449 -6.10 -10.62 17.99
CA ALA A 449 -4.72 -10.16 18.02
C ALA A 449 -4.60 -8.64 18.19
N LEU A 450 -5.40 -7.85 17.47
CA LEU A 450 -5.36 -6.40 17.52
C LEU A 450 -6.30 -5.79 18.59
N ASN A 451 -7.12 -6.62 19.25
CA ASN A 451 -8.19 -6.17 20.15
C ASN A 451 -9.05 -5.06 19.53
N THR A 452 -9.40 -5.22 18.26
CA THR A 452 -10.12 -4.23 17.46
C THR A 452 -11.07 -4.94 16.51
N PRO A 453 -12.30 -4.43 16.28
CA PRO A 453 -13.20 -4.98 15.28
C PRO A 453 -12.55 -5.01 13.89
N ILE A 454 -12.63 -6.15 13.21
CA ILE A 454 -12.15 -6.32 11.84
C ILE A 454 -13.33 -6.49 10.90
N SER A 455 -13.37 -5.68 9.85
CA SER A 455 -14.34 -5.78 8.76
C SER A 455 -13.68 -6.37 7.51
N VAL A 456 -14.40 -7.19 6.76
CA VAL A 456 -13.98 -7.69 5.44
C VAL A 456 -15.09 -7.42 4.45
N MET A 457 -14.75 -6.85 3.31
CA MET A 457 -15.68 -6.57 2.21
C MET A 457 -15.47 -7.52 1.05
N GLU A 458 -16.55 -7.92 0.36
CA GLU A 458 -16.45 -8.76 -0.83
C GLU A 458 -15.78 -8.02 -2.01
N THR A 459 -15.96 -6.68 -2.09
CA THR A 459 -15.41 -5.82 -3.15
C THR A 459 -13.92 -5.49 -3.00
N ALA A 460 -13.29 -5.85 -1.88
CA ALA A 460 -11.86 -5.56 -1.63
C ALA A 460 -10.88 -6.24 -2.63
N GLY A 461 -11.38 -7.06 -3.56
CA GLY A 461 -10.60 -7.78 -4.57
C GLY A 461 -10.13 -6.93 -5.76
N GLU A 462 -10.76 -5.77 -6.05
CA GLU A 462 -10.44 -4.96 -7.22
C GLU A 462 -9.23 -4.00 -6.98
N GLY A 463 -8.92 -3.70 -5.72
CA GLY A 463 -7.66 -3.06 -5.30
C GLY A 463 -7.47 -1.60 -5.73
N GLY A 464 -6.20 -1.20 -5.89
CA GLY A 464 -5.80 0.18 -6.12
C GLY A 464 -6.33 0.84 -7.39
N PRO A 465 -6.42 0.19 -8.57
CA PRO A 465 -6.96 0.84 -9.76
C PRO A 465 -8.44 1.24 -9.59
N TRP A 466 -9.22 0.45 -8.87
CA TRP A 466 -10.59 0.83 -8.50
C TRP A 466 -10.60 2.01 -7.52
N GLY A 467 -9.75 1.99 -6.49
CA GLY A 467 -9.58 3.14 -5.58
C GLY A 467 -9.20 4.43 -6.32
N MET A 468 -8.35 4.33 -7.35
CA MET A 468 -8.01 5.49 -8.19
C MET A 468 -9.18 5.95 -9.06
N ALA A 469 -9.97 5.01 -9.62
CA ALA A 469 -11.19 5.35 -10.35
C ALA A 469 -12.23 6.03 -9.43
N LEU A 470 -12.33 5.59 -8.16
CA LEU A 470 -13.19 6.24 -7.15
C LEU A 470 -12.74 7.68 -6.84
N LEU A 471 -11.43 7.93 -6.72
CA LEU A 471 -10.88 9.29 -6.55
C LEU A 471 -11.16 10.16 -7.77
N ALA A 472 -11.04 9.61 -8.97
CA ALA A 472 -11.39 10.32 -10.19
C ALA A 472 -12.90 10.59 -10.29
N SER A 473 -13.75 9.64 -9.87
CA SER A 473 -15.18 9.82 -9.79
C SER A 473 -15.57 10.87 -8.76
N TYR A 474 -14.95 10.86 -7.58
CA TYR A 474 -15.11 11.92 -6.59
C TYR A 474 -14.78 13.30 -7.16
N ARG A 475 -13.68 13.43 -7.90
CA ARG A 475 -13.27 14.70 -8.54
C ARG A 475 -14.36 15.30 -9.42
N VAL A 476 -15.10 14.47 -10.18
CA VAL A 476 -16.06 14.94 -11.19
C VAL A 476 -17.52 14.90 -10.74
N ASN A 477 -17.86 14.08 -9.72
CA ASN A 477 -19.24 13.81 -9.31
C ASN A 477 -19.58 14.23 -7.86
N LYS A 478 -18.59 14.74 -7.09
CA LYS A 478 -18.87 15.20 -5.70
C LYS A 478 -19.84 16.36 -5.68
N GLU A 479 -20.71 16.38 -4.69
CA GLU A 479 -21.56 17.54 -4.40
C GLU A 479 -20.74 18.70 -3.82
N ASN A 480 -21.29 19.90 -3.86
CA ASN A 480 -20.60 21.08 -3.34
C ASN A 480 -20.38 20.97 -1.83
N GLY A 481 -19.12 20.95 -1.41
CA GLY A 481 -18.73 20.81 0.01
C GLY A 481 -18.77 19.38 0.53
N GLU A 482 -19.03 18.37 -0.31
CA GLU A 482 -19.03 16.96 0.09
C GLU A 482 -17.61 16.47 0.37
N SER A 483 -17.42 15.83 1.53
CA SER A 483 -16.14 15.19 1.86
C SER A 483 -15.95 13.88 1.09
N LEU A 484 -14.69 13.41 0.98
CA LEU A 484 -14.41 12.10 0.36
C LEU A 484 -15.11 10.97 1.12
N GLU A 485 -15.14 11.02 2.44
CA GLU A 485 -15.80 10.03 3.29
C GLU A 485 -17.31 9.97 3.03
N ASP A 486 -17.98 11.14 2.94
CA ASP A 486 -19.41 11.21 2.67
C ASP A 486 -19.73 10.69 1.27
N TYR A 487 -18.93 11.08 0.28
CA TYR A 487 -19.05 10.58 -1.08
C TYR A 487 -18.91 9.06 -1.16
N LEU A 488 -17.87 8.48 -0.56
CA LEU A 488 -17.66 7.04 -0.54
C LEU A 488 -18.83 6.31 0.15
N ASN A 489 -19.28 6.81 1.28
CA ASN A 489 -20.40 6.23 2.00
C ASN A 489 -21.71 6.31 1.22
N ARG A 490 -21.96 7.41 0.48
CA ARG A 490 -23.18 7.61 -0.30
C ARG A 490 -23.17 6.85 -1.62
N CYS A 491 -22.07 6.91 -2.39
CA CYS A 491 -22.04 6.42 -3.76
C CYS A 491 -21.49 4.99 -3.88
N VAL A 492 -20.59 4.59 -3.00
CA VAL A 492 -19.82 3.36 -3.18
C VAL A 492 -20.24 2.30 -2.17
N PHE A 493 -20.28 2.65 -0.89
CA PHE A 493 -20.42 1.69 0.19
C PHE A 493 -21.82 1.70 0.84
N ALA A 494 -22.76 2.48 0.33
CA ALA A 494 -24.15 2.55 0.87
C ALA A 494 -24.84 1.18 0.91
N SER A 495 -24.57 0.31 -0.07
CA SER A 495 -25.14 -1.04 -0.17
C SER A 495 -24.12 -2.16 0.01
N ALA A 496 -22.87 -1.83 0.35
CA ALA A 496 -21.82 -2.84 0.50
C ALA A 496 -22.07 -3.68 1.75
N GLU A 497 -22.21 -4.99 1.56
CA GLU A 497 -22.24 -5.92 2.68
C GLU A 497 -20.82 -6.06 3.23
N SER A 498 -20.60 -5.54 4.44
CA SER A 498 -19.40 -5.78 5.22
C SER A 498 -19.71 -6.69 6.38
N LEU A 499 -18.93 -7.76 6.53
CA LEU A 499 -18.97 -8.57 7.73
C LEU A 499 -17.96 -8.02 8.72
N THR A 500 -18.43 -7.55 9.89
CA THR A 500 -17.57 -7.09 10.98
C THR A 500 -17.60 -8.11 12.11
N LEU A 501 -16.44 -8.59 12.52
CA LEU A 501 -16.28 -9.44 13.69
C LEU A 501 -15.58 -8.65 14.80
N SER A 502 -16.20 -8.62 15.97
CA SER A 502 -15.64 -8.04 17.19
C SER A 502 -14.70 -9.03 17.88
N PRO A 503 -13.64 -8.55 18.56
CA PRO A 503 -12.76 -9.43 19.33
C PRO A 503 -13.51 -10.11 20.48
N GLU A 504 -13.31 -11.41 20.66
CA GLU A 504 -13.82 -12.16 21.80
C GLU A 504 -12.85 -12.04 22.98
N ALA A 505 -13.35 -11.70 24.17
CA ALA A 505 -12.51 -11.46 25.35
C ALA A 505 -11.59 -12.65 25.71
N LYS A 506 -12.04 -13.88 25.52
CA LYS A 506 -11.24 -15.09 25.73
C LYS A 506 -10.04 -15.15 24.79
N ASP A 507 -10.28 -14.86 23.50
CA ASP A 507 -9.23 -14.94 22.47
C ASP A 507 -8.25 -13.77 22.59
N VAL A 508 -8.72 -12.58 23.00
CA VAL A 508 -7.84 -11.43 23.32
C VAL A 508 -6.90 -11.78 24.46
N ALA A 509 -7.44 -12.31 25.58
CA ALA A 509 -6.62 -12.71 26.73
C ALA A 509 -5.63 -13.85 26.37
N GLY A 510 -6.05 -14.78 25.52
CA GLY A 510 -5.19 -15.84 25.01
C GLY A 510 -4.07 -15.30 24.13
N PHE A 511 -4.37 -14.37 23.23
CA PHE A 511 -3.34 -13.72 22.42
C PHE A 511 -2.36 -12.89 23.25
N ASP A 512 -2.84 -12.19 24.29
CA ASP A 512 -1.96 -11.43 25.19
C ASP A 512 -1.00 -12.36 25.96
N ALA A 513 -1.46 -13.54 26.37
CA ALA A 513 -0.60 -14.57 26.96
C ALA A 513 0.44 -15.11 25.96
N TYR A 514 0.02 -15.39 24.72
CA TYR A 514 0.89 -15.79 23.63
C TYR A 514 1.93 -14.70 23.28
N LEU A 515 1.52 -13.44 23.21
CA LEU A 515 2.40 -12.28 22.96
C LEU A 515 3.48 -12.15 24.04
N LYS A 516 3.13 -12.41 25.32
CA LYS A 516 4.11 -12.42 26.40
C LYS A 516 5.17 -13.51 26.21
N LEU A 517 4.75 -14.71 25.81
CA LEU A 517 5.67 -15.80 25.49
C LEU A 517 6.53 -15.48 24.27
N PHE A 518 5.94 -14.88 23.21
CA PHE A 518 6.67 -14.44 22.03
C PHE A 518 7.80 -13.44 22.39
N ARG A 519 7.51 -12.45 23.23
CA ARG A 519 8.53 -11.49 23.67
C ARG A 519 9.70 -12.13 24.41
N GLN A 520 9.43 -13.19 25.19
CA GLN A 520 10.49 -13.99 25.80
C GLN A 520 11.29 -14.77 24.75
N GLY A 521 10.60 -15.30 23.73
CA GLY A 521 11.20 -16.03 22.62
C GLY A 521 12.12 -15.19 21.73
N LEU A 522 11.99 -13.85 21.72
CA LEU A 522 12.88 -12.97 20.94
C LEU A 522 14.34 -13.07 21.37
N SER A 523 14.63 -13.40 22.64
CA SER A 523 16.01 -13.66 23.09
C SER A 523 16.57 -14.95 22.48
N VAL A 524 15.76 -15.97 22.32
CA VAL A 524 16.12 -17.23 21.64
C VAL A 524 16.34 -16.96 20.13
N GLN A 525 15.46 -16.16 19.53
CA GLN A 525 15.60 -15.74 18.13
C GLN A 525 16.93 -15.01 17.90
N ARG A 526 17.33 -14.11 18.81
CA ARG A 526 18.60 -13.39 18.73
C ARG A 526 19.79 -14.35 18.80
N ALA A 527 19.79 -15.26 19.76
CA ALA A 527 20.84 -16.28 19.87
C ALA A 527 20.88 -17.17 18.61
N ALA A 528 19.72 -17.53 18.04
CA ALA A 528 19.68 -18.31 16.81
C ALA A 528 20.27 -17.55 15.60
N VAL A 529 19.95 -16.25 15.45
CA VAL A 529 20.52 -15.40 14.39
C VAL A 529 22.03 -15.26 14.53
N GLU A 530 22.55 -15.10 15.75
CA GLU A 530 23.98 -14.93 16.02
C GLU A 530 24.78 -16.24 15.85
N THR A 531 24.17 -17.39 16.07
CA THR A 531 24.90 -18.67 16.13
C THR A 531 24.64 -19.62 14.96
N ILE A 532 23.44 -19.59 14.38
CA ILE A 532 23.07 -20.45 13.25
C ILE A 532 23.26 -19.68 11.94
N ASN A 533 24.47 -19.78 11.38
CA ASN A 533 24.80 -19.20 10.08
C ASN A 533 24.76 -20.30 9.02
N ALA A 534 24.06 -20.02 7.88
CA ALA A 534 24.02 -20.90 6.73
C ALA A 534 25.18 -20.60 5.78
#